data_f21d11aa76040227889a80c03f7442f9
#
_entry.id   f21d11aa76040227889a80c03f7442f9
#
_cell.length_a   1.000
_cell.length_b   1.000
_cell.length_c   1.000
_cell.angle_alpha   90.00
_cell.angle_beta   90.00
_cell.angle_gamma   90.00
#
_symmetry.space_group_name_H-M   'P 1'
#
loop_
_entity.id
_entity.type
_entity.pdbx_description
1 polymer ?
#
loop_
_entity_poly.entity_id
_entity_poly.type
_entity_poly.pdbx_seq_one_letter_code
_entity_poly.pdbx_strand_id
1 'polypeptide(L)'
;MNQQSSNRKPGPDNNTPPTGDDPQKKKSKFNIYWVYGIFIVGLIIWNLVRGVSSDGIETDKLKFYQMVKQNDIEKMVVISNKTPSIVRIFVKPDSLKAKEAYYKKLWTDEDAAKKYDLLKKSKGPQLFFTIGDPKTFEAQMEEEFYKPNPDVAK
;
A
#
# COMPACT_ATOMS: atom_id res chain seq x y z
N MET A 1 -27.26 -78.98 56.90
CA MET A 1 -25.90 -79.44 57.24
C MET A 1 -24.93 -78.33 56.82
N ASN A 2 -24.26 -77.80 57.83
CA ASN A 2 -22.94 -77.15 57.81
C ASN A 2 -22.78 -75.87 57.00
N GLN A 3 -22.62 -74.79 57.72
CA GLN A 3 -21.49 -74.18 58.41
C GLN A 3 -20.72 -73.26 57.47
N GLN A 4 -20.72 -72.00 57.88
CA GLN A 4 -19.60 -71.25 58.42
C GLN A 4 -18.64 -70.75 57.27
N SER A 5 -18.24 -69.54 57.19
CA SER A 5 -17.47 -68.78 58.16
C SER A 5 -17.30 -67.35 57.70
N SER A 6 -17.46 -66.50 58.66
CA SER A 6 -16.97 -65.08 58.75
C SER A 6 -15.52 -64.91 58.24
N ASN A 7 -15.27 -63.91 57.48
CA ASN A 7 -13.99 -63.24 57.62
C ASN A 7 -14.11 -61.75 57.29
N ARG A 8 -14.11 -60.90 58.31
CA ARG A 8 -13.92 -59.48 58.27
C ARG A 8 -12.44 -59.18 58.03
N LYS A 9 -12.14 -58.39 57.03
CA LYS A 9 -10.86 -57.66 57.00
C LYS A 9 -11.14 -56.18 57.12
N PRO A 10 -10.36 -55.47 57.98
CA PRO A 10 -10.49 -54.01 58.14
C PRO A 10 -9.87 -53.32 56.96
N GLY A 11 -10.52 -52.23 56.51
CA GLY A 11 -9.99 -51.36 55.49
C GLY A 11 -8.84 -50.54 56.03
N PRO A 12 -7.91 -50.18 55.19
CA PRO A 12 -6.96 -49.13 55.53
C PRO A 12 -7.58 -47.74 55.27
N ASP A 13 -7.52 -46.92 56.29
CA ASP A 13 -7.70 -45.49 56.23
C ASP A 13 -6.70 -44.87 55.22
N ASN A 14 -7.20 -44.31 54.18
CA ASN A 14 -6.39 -43.44 53.33
C ASN A 14 -6.93 -42.01 53.41
N ASN A 15 -6.51 -41.33 54.47
CA ASN A 15 -6.41 -39.88 54.45
C ASN A 15 -5.31 -39.46 53.46
N THR A 16 -5.70 -39.27 52.22
CA THR A 16 -4.88 -38.55 51.27
C THR A 16 -5.50 -37.15 51.12
N PRO A 17 -4.74 -36.07 51.41
CA PRO A 17 -5.24 -34.72 51.13
C PRO A 17 -5.40 -34.54 49.63
N PRO A 18 -6.38 -33.76 49.17
CA PRO A 18 -6.54 -33.47 47.76
C PRO A 18 -5.36 -32.63 47.31
N THR A 19 -4.49 -33.29 46.56
CA THR A 19 -3.38 -32.60 45.89
C THR A 19 -3.92 -31.82 44.71
N GLY A 20 -3.72 -30.51 44.80
CA GLY A 20 -3.51 -29.60 43.70
C GLY A 20 -4.52 -29.61 42.54
N ASP A 21 -5.37 -28.62 42.53
CA ASP A 21 -6.02 -28.15 41.32
C ASP A 21 -4.94 -27.87 40.24
N ASP A 22 -4.82 -28.78 39.29
CA ASP A 22 -4.19 -28.47 38.02
C ASP A 22 -5.01 -27.38 37.34
N PRO A 23 -4.43 -26.22 37.04
CA PRO A 23 -5.14 -25.24 36.25
C PRO A 23 -5.32 -25.83 34.85
N GLN A 24 -6.49 -26.39 34.61
CA GLN A 24 -6.89 -26.73 33.25
C GLN A 24 -6.68 -25.50 32.37
N LYS A 25 -5.60 -25.53 31.58
CA LYS A 25 -5.37 -24.58 30.49
C LYS A 25 -6.62 -24.65 29.62
N LYS A 26 -7.51 -23.67 29.80
CA LYS A 26 -8.65 -23.44 28.91
C LYS A 26 -8.07 -23.33 27.51
N LYS A 27 -8.15 -24.37 26.69
CA LYS A 27 -7.87 -24.30 25.27
C LYS A 27 -8.81 -23.26 24.73
N SER A 28 -8.28 -22.09 24.42
CA SER A 28 -9.01 -21.02 23.77
C SER A 28 -9.59 -21.62 22.49
N LYS A 29 -10.90 -21.72 22.44
CA LYS A 29 -11.60 -22.16 21.23
C LYS A 29 -11.37 -21.07 20.21
N PHE A 30 -10.39 -21.26 19.35
CA PHE A 30 -10.08 -20.35 18.26
C PHE A 30 -11.34 -20.27 17.39
N ASN A 31 -12.04 -19.17 17.49
CA ASN A 31 -13.26 -18.97 16.73
C ASN A 31 -12.86 -18.75 15.27
N ILE A 32 -13.19 -19.70 14.39
CA ILE A 32 -12.85 -19.67 12.96
C ILE A 32 -13.31 -18.36 12.29
N TYR A 33 -14.37 -17.72 12.81
CA TYR A 33 -14.86 -16.44 12.32
C TYR A 33 -13.83 -15.31 12.51
N TRP A 34 -12.96 -15.41 13.50
CA TRP A 34 -11.90 -14.44 13.73
C TRP A 34 -10.82 -14.49 12.61
N VAL A 35 -10.56 -15.70 12.11
CA VAL A 35 -9.67 -15.92 10.97
C VAL A 35 -10.24 -15.27 9.70
N TYR A 36 -11.55 -15.44 9.47
CA TYR A 36 -12.22 -14.76 8.34
C TYR A 36 -12.21 -13.24 8.50
N GLY A 37 -12.42 -12.73 9.72
CA GLY A 37 -12.33 -11.30 10.02
C GLY A 37 -10.96 -10.72 9.67
N ILE A 38 -9.88 -11.37 10.11
CA ILE A 38 -8.49 -10.95 9.77
C ILE A 38 -8.25 -11.03 8.27
N PHE A 39 -8.75 -12.07 7.60
CA PHE A 39 -8.57 -12.25 6.16
C PHE A 39 -9.28 -11.15 5.37
N ILE A 40 -10.51 -10.79 5.75
CA ILE A 40 -11.27 -9.70 5.11
C ILE A 40 -10.57 -8.36 5.33
N VAL A 41 -10.13 -8.07 6.56
CA VAL A 41 -9.37 -6.84 6.87
C VAL A 41 -8.06 -6.81 6.09
N GLY A 42 -7.35 -7.93 6.00
CA GLY A 42 -6.15 -8.08 5.18
C GLY A 42 -6.40 -7.79 3.70
N LEU A 43 -7.51 -8.29 3.13
CA LEU A 43 -7.90 -8.01 1.75
C LEU A 43 -8.25 -6.53 1.52
N ILE A 44 -8.91 -5.88 2.48
CA ILE A 44 -9.23 -4.45 2.40
C ILE A 44 -7.94 -3.63 2.43
N ILE A 45 -7.04 -3.92 3.37
CA ILE A 45 -5.73 -3.25 3.46
C ILE A 45 -4.92 -3.50 2.19
N TRP A 46 -4.90 -4.73 1.69
CA TRP A 46 -4.24 -5.11 0.44
C TRP A 46 -4.77 -4.34 -0.77
N ASN A 47 -6.09 -4.15 -0.84
CA ASN A 47 -6.74 -3.38 -1.91
C ASN A 47 -6.41 -1.89 -1.80
N LEU A 48 -6.40 -1.32 -0.58
CA LEU A 48 -6.00 0.06 -0.30
C LEU A 48 -4.52 0.32 -0.65
N VAL A 49 -3.63 -0.63 -0.35
CA VAL A 49 -2.20 -0.51 -0.66
C VAL A 49 -1.93 -0.69 -2.15
N ARG A 50 -2.68 -1.54 -2.85
CA ARG A 50 -2.59 -1.71 -4.31
C ARG A 50 -3.19 -0.56 -5.12
N GLY A 51 -4.10 0.20 -4.53
CA GLY A 51 -4.73 1.36 -5.19
C GLY A 51 -3.77 2.52 -5.47
N VAL A 52 -2.60 2.52 -4.83
CA VAL A 52 -1.47 3.39 -5.21
C VAL A 52 -0.59 2.58 -6.15
N SER A 53 -0.84 2.70 -7.45
CA SER A 53 0.06 2.11 -8.44
C SER A 53 1.47 2.60 -8.15
N SER A 54 2.45 1.69 -8.20
CA SER A 54 3.88 2.02 -8.01
C SER A 54 4.38 3.06 -9.02
N ASP A 55 3.57 3.39 -10.01
CA ASP A 55 3.85 4.31 -11.10
C ASP A 55 3.38 5.75 -10.80
N GLY A 56 2.60 5.96 -9.74
CA GLY A 56 2.02 7.28 -9.41
C GLY A 56 0.57 7.43 -9.85
N ILE A 57 0.10 8.66 -9.97
CA ILE A 57 -1.25 9.02 -10.41
C ILE A 57 -1.22 9.32 -11.91
N GLU A 58 -2.18 8.78 -12.64
CA GLU A 58 -2.27 9.05 -14.07
C GLU A 58 -2.59 10.52 -14.35
N THR A 59 -1.87 11.09 -15.30
CA THR A 59 -2.05 12.47 -15.79
C THR A 59 -2.09 12.46 -17.30
N ASP A 60 -2.48 13.59 -17.90
CA ASP A 60 -2.43 13.75 -19.35
C ASP A 60 -1.17 14.53 -19.81
N LYS A 61 -0.85 14.37 -21.08
CA LYS A 61 0.32 14.99 -21.70
C LYS A 61 0.27 16.53 -21.67
N LEU A 62 -0.93 17.12 -21.74
CA LEU A 62 -1.06 18.59 -21.72
C LEU A 62 -0.69 19.14 -20.35
N LYS A 63 -1.18 18.51 -19.27
CA LYS A 63 -0.83 18.89 -17.90
C LYS A 63 0.66 18.70 -17.64
N PHE A 64 1.26 17.64 -18.16
CA PHE A 64 2.69 17.43 -18.12
C PHE A 64 3.45 18.60 -18.75
N TYR A 65 3.12 19.02 -19.99
CA TYR A 65 3.78 20.14 -20.63
C TYR A 65 3.59 21.47 -19.87
N GLN A 66 2.45 21.68 -19.23
CA GLN A 66 2.26 22.84 -18.36
C GLN A 66 3.20 22.83 -17.16
N MET A 67 3.38 21.68 -16.50
CA MET A 67 4.31 21.53 -15.38
C MET A 67 5.76 21.72 -15.81
N VAL A 68 6.12 21.25 -17.02
CA VAL A 68 7.43 21.47 -17.62
C VAL A 68 7.70 22.96 -17.81
N LYS A 69 6.77 23.69 -18.45
CA LYS A 69 6.88 25.14 -18.65
C LYS A 69 6.97 25.95 -17.36
N GLN A 70 6.35 25.45 -16.29
CA GLN A 70 6.37 26.07 -14.96
C GLN A 70 7.60 25.69 -14.13
N ASN A 71 8.51 24.87 -14.69
CA ASN A 71 9.70 24.35 -14.02
C ASN A 71 9.38 23.57 -12.73
N ASP A 72 8.25 22.84 -12.72
CA ASP A 72 7.78 22.07 -11.56
C ASP A 72 8.34 20.65 -11.50
N ILE A 73 8.95 20.17 -12.59
CA ILE A 73 9.45 18.80 -12.70
C ILE A 73 10.88 18.74 -12.19
N GLU A 74 11.13 17.82 -11.27
CA GLU A 74 12.45 17.51 -10.75
C GLU A 74 13.16 16.50 -11.64
N LYS A 75 12.44 15.43 -12.03
CA LYS A 75 12.99 14.31 -12.79
C LYS A 75 11.88 13.65 -13.61
N MET A 76 12.26 13.14 -14.75
CA MET A 76 11.43 12.33 -15.63
C MET A 76 12.14 11.02 -15.96
N VAL A 77 11.39 9.90 -15.99
CA VAL A 77 11.91 8.57 -16.33
C VAL A 77 11.00 7.91 -17.35
N VAL A 78 11.54 7.60 -18.51
CA VAL A 78 10.83 6.87 -19.57
C VAL A 78 11.06 5.37 -19.39
N ILE A 79 9.98 4.60 -19.32
CA ILE A 79 10.00 3.14 -19.21
C ILE A 79 9.51 2.56 -20.52
N SER A 80 10.46 2.07 -21.32
CA SER A 80 10.21 1.55 -22.67
C SER A 80 9.97 0.03 -22.73
N ASN A 81 10.17 -0.69 -21.62
CA ASN A 81 9.97 -2.15 -21.56
C ASN A 81 8.52 -2.57 -21.36
N LYS A 82 7.60 -1.63 -21.37
CA LYS A 82 6.15 -1.84 -21.30
C LYS A 82 5.48 -1.41 -22.60
N THR A 83 4.37 -2.02 -22.93
CA THR A 83 3.53 -1.64 -24.07
C THR A 83 2.11 -1.34 -23.56
N PRO A 84 1.65 -0.09 -23.57
CA PRO A 84 2.35 1.13 -23.99
C PRO A 84 3.49 1.54 -23.04
N SER A 85 4.46 2.30 -23.55
CA SER A 85 5.55 2.86 -22.75
C SER A 85 5.01 3.91 -21.78
N ILE A 86 5.67 4.04 -20.63
CA ILE A 86 5.21 4.90 -19.53
C ILE A 86 6.26 5.96 -19.22
N VAL A 87 5.81 7.20 -19.07
CA VAL A 87 6.63 8.30 -18.54
C VAL A 87 6.25 8.52 -17.08
N ARG A 88 7.22 8.35 -16.19
CA ARG A 88 7.11 8.64 -14.76
C ARG A 88 7.64 10.03 -14.46
N ILE A 89 6.91 10.80 -13.69
CA ILE A 89 7.21 12.20 -13.39
C ILE A 89 7.42 12.36 -11.89
N PHE A 90 8.51 13.02 -11.56
CA PHE A 90 8.84 13.45 -10.20
C PHE A 90 8.68 14.97 -10.14
N VAL A 91 7.76 15.44 -9.31
CA VAL A 91 7.45 16.86 -9.13
C VAL A 91 8.27 17.40 -7.97
N LYS A 92 8.81 18.61 -8.12
CA LYS A 92 9.57 19.27 -7.07
C LYS A 92 8.71 19.45 -5.81
N PRO A 93 9.16 19.02 -4.62
CA PRO A 93 8.38 19.17 -3.38
C PRO A 93 8.01 20.62 -3.07
N ASP A 94 8.89 21.55 -3.42
CA ASP A 94 8.66 22.99 -3.21
C ASP A 94 7.56 23.52 -4.13
N SER A 95 7.50 23.07 -5.39
CA SER A 95 6.42 23.40 -6.31
C SER A 95 5.08 22.87 -5.83
N LEU A 96 5.04 21.64 -5.29
CA LEU A 96 3.82 21.07 -4.71
C LEU A 96 3.27 21.92 -3.54
N LYS A 97 4.17 22.44 -2.70
CA LYS A 97 3.79 23.31 -1.57
C LYS A 97 3.38 24.71 -2.05
N ALA A 98 4.20 25.33 -2.90
CA ALA A 98 3.97 26.69 -3.36
C ALA A 98 2.72 26.84 -4.24
N LYS A 99 2.38 25.78 -4.99
CA LYS A 99 1.27 25.79 -5.96
C LYS A 99 0.14 24.82 -5.55
N GLU A 100 -0.13 24.68 -4.26
CA GLU A 100 -1.13 23.76 -3.72
C GLU A 100 -2.50 23.91 -4.39
N ALA A 101 -2.97 25.15 -4.57
CA ALA A 101 -4.26 25.43 -5.21
C ALA A 101 -4.32 24.96 -6.67
N TYR A 102 -3.20 25.04 -7.39
CA TYR A 102 -3.08 24.52 -8.76
C TYR A 102 -3.15 22.99 -8.77
N TYR A 103 -2.35 22.34 -7.92
CA TYR A 103 -2.29 20.89 -7.88
C TYR A 103 -3.58 20.23 -7.36
N LYS A 104 -4.31 20.88 -6.46
CA LYS A 104 -5.65 20.44 -6.06
C LYS A 104 -6.67 20.52 -7.19
N LYS A 105 -6.53 21.48 -8.10
CA LYS A 105 -7.40 21.66 -9.26
C LYS A 105 -6.96 20.86 -10.49
N LEU A 106 -5.84 20.16 -10.41
CA LEU A 106 -5.32 19.35 -11.52
C LEU A 106 -6.29 18.24 -11.93
N TRP A 107 -7.06 17.77 -10.96
CA TRP A 107 -8.17 16.83 -11.16
C TRP A 107 -9.48 17.52 -10.80
N THR A 108 -10.49 17.26 -11.61
CA THR A 108 -11.85 17.82 -11.44
C THR A 108 -12.81 16.82 -10.78
N ASP A 109 -12.31 15.63 -10.42
CA ASP A 109 -13.07 14.57 -9.81
C ASP A 109 -13.17 14.72 -8.28
N GLU A 110 -14.08 13.95 -7.67
CA GLU A 110 -14.33 13.94 -6.22
C GLU A 110 -13.09 13.51 -5.41
N ASP A 111 -12.13 12.83 -6.05
CA ASP A 111 -10.91 12.35 -5.43
C ASP A 111 -9.72 13.32 -5.52
N ALA A 112 -9.91 14.53 -6.05
CA ALA A 112 -8.84 15.51 -6.26
C ALA A 112 -8.03 15.79 -4.97
N ALA A 113 -8.71 15.94 -3.83
CA ALA A 113 -8.04 16.17 -2.55
C ALA A 113 -7.19 14.96 -2.11
N LYS A 114 -7.70 13.75 -2.28
CA LYS A 114 -6.97 12.51 -1.97
C LYS A 114 -5.76 12.34 -2.88
N LYS A 115 -5.91 12.64 -4.17
CA LYS A 115 -4.82 12.58 -5.15
C LYS A 115 -3.71 13.56 -4.78
N TYR A 116 -4.05 14.78 -4.38
CA TYR A 116 -3.07 15.76 -3.91
C TYR A 116 -2.32 15.29 -2.66
N ASP A 117 -3.02 14.72 -1.68
CA ASP A 117 -2.39 14.15 -0.49
C ASP A 117 -1.45 12.99 -0.81
N LEU A 118 -1.80 12.16 -1.78
CA LEU A 118 -0.93 11.10 -2.29
C LEU A 118 0.33 11.66 -2.95
N LEU A 119 0.20 12.73 -3.76
CA LEU A 119 1.35 13.42 -4.35
C LEU A 119 2.35 13.87 -3.29
N LYS A 120 1.86 14.52 -2.23
CA LYS A 120 2.72 15.03 -1.14
C LYS A 120 3.42 13.93 -0.36
N LYS A 121 2.76 12.79 -0.17
CA LYS A 121 3.27 11.67 0.63
C LYS A 121 4.17 10.72 -0.17
N SER A 122 4.06 10.75 -1.50
CA SER A 122 4.84 9.85 -2.36
C SER A 122 6.33 10.19 -2.31
N LYS A 123 7.14 9.18 -2.03
CA LYS A 123 8.61 9.25 -2.16
C LYS A 123 9.10 8.77 -3.53
N GLY A 124 8.20 8.22 -4.34
CA GLY A 124 8.44 7.73 -5.70
C GLY A 124 7.93 8.69 -6.76
N PRO A 125 7.71 8.21 -7.98
CA PRO A 125 7.07 8.99 -9.03
C PRO A 125 5.67 9.38 -8.56
N GLN A 126 5.33 10.65 -8.68
CA GLN A 126 4.04 11.17 -8.27
C GLN A 126 3.00 11.03 -9.38
N LEU A 127 3.42 11.22 -10.61
CA LEU A 127 2.54 11.21 -11.78
C LEU A 127 3.10 10.29 -12.86
N PHE A 128 2.23 9.80 -13.71
CA PHE A 128 2.61 9.10 -14.93
C PHE A 128 1.62 9.35 -16.06
N PHE A 129 2.08 9.17 -17.29
CA PHE A 129 1.23 9.05 -18.47
C PHE A 129 1.83 8.05 -19.45
N THR A 130 1.01 7.60 -20.37
CA THR A 130 1.43 6.63 -21.38
C THR A 130 1.81 7.32 -22.67
N ILE A 131 2.84 6.78 -23.34
CA ILE A 131 3.30 7.22 -24.64
C ILE A 131 3.32 6.05 -25.62
N GLY A 132 3.20 6.33 -26.90
CA GLY A 132 3.35 5.33 -27.94
C GLY A 132 4.82 4.95 -28.12
N ASP A 133 5.53 5.70 -28.95
CA ASP A 133 6.95 5.47 -29.21
C ASP A 133 7.86 6.37 -28.38
N PRO A 134 8.76 5.80 -27.55
CA PRO A 134 9.70 6.56 -26.73
C PRO A 134 10.62 7.50 -27.52
N LYS A 135 11.10 7.07 -28.70
CA LYS A 135 12.01 7.87 -29.52
C LYS A 135 11.35 9.12 -30.05
N THR A 136 10.09 8.99 -30.50
CA THR A 136 9.30 10.15 -30.93
C THR A 136 9.05 11.11 -29.78
N PHE A 137 8.78 10.59 -28.59
CA PHE A 137 8.61 11.43 -27.40
C PHE A 137 9.89 12.15 -27.01
N GLU A 138 11.04 11.45 -27.00
CA GLU A 138 12.35 12.03 -26.71
C GLU A 138 12.70 13.15 -27.73
N ALA A 139 12.47 12.91 -29.02
CA ALA A 139 12.69 13.92 -30.05
C ALA A 139 11.81 15.17 -29.84
N GLN A 140 10.55 15.01 -29.48
CA GLN A 140 9.65 16.11 -29.15
C GLN A 140 10.15 16.89 -27.93
N MET A 141 10.58 16.20 -26.87
CA MET A 141 11.13 16.82 -25.67
C MET A 141 12.40 17.60 -25.96
N GLU A 142 13.29 17.07 -26.81
CA GLU A 142 14.51 17.75 -27.24
C GLU A 142 14.19 19.07 -27.96
N GLU A 143 13.27 19.02 -28.93
CA GLU A 143 12.94 20.16 -29.77
C GLU A 143 12.12 21.21 -29.02
N GLU A 144 11.07 20.81 -28.33
CA GLU A 144 10.12 21.73 -27.71
C GLU A 144 10.59 22.26 -26.35
N PHE A 145 11.47 21.51 -25.66
CA PHE A 145 11.79 21.81 -24.27
C PHE A 145 13.29 21.99 -24.00
N TYR A 146 14.15 21.04 -24.36
CA TYR A 146 15.56 21.11 -23.98
C TYR A 146 16.34 22.12 -24.78
N LYS A 147 16.10 22.24 -26.10
CA LYS A 147 16.75 23.24 -26.93
C LYS A 147 16.44 24.70 -26.49
N PRO A 148 15.16 25.04 -26.16
CA PRO A 148 14.83 26.36 -25.63
C PRO A 148 15.34 26.62 -24.21
N ASN A 149 15.61 25.58 -23.43
CA ASN A 149 15.97 25.66 -22.02
C ASN A 149 17.20 24.79 -21.69
N PRO A 150 18.39 25.15 -22.18
CA PRO A 150 19.60 24.33 -22.07
C PRO A 150 20.04 24.10 -20.62
N ASP A 151 19.63 24.97 -19.68
CA ASP A 151 19.95 24.81 -18.25
C ASP A 151 19.16 23.68 -17.53
N VAL A 152 18.09 23.19 -18.15
CA VAL A 152 17.25 22.12 -17.59
C VAL A 152 17.68 20.74 -18.13
N ALA A 153 18.47 20.71 -19.19
CA ALA A 153 18.98 19.47 -19.81
C ALA A 153 20.18 18.86 -19.06
N LYS A 154 20.67 19.50 -18.01
CA LYS A 154 21.74 19.03 -17.12
C LYS A 154 21.14 18.41 -15.86
#